data_0e7cb5861f681cbe89e666f2ac0495d9
#
_entry.id   0e7cb5861f681cbe89e666f2ac0495d9
#
_cell.length_a   1.000
_cell.length_b   1.000
_cell.length_c   1.000
_cell.angle_alpha   90.00
_cell.angle_beta   90.00
_cell.angle_gamma   90.00
#
_symmetry.space_group_name_H-M   'P 1'
#
loop_
_entity.id
_entity.type
_entity.pdbx_description
1 polymer ?
#
loop_
_entity_poly.entity_id
_entity_poly.type
_entity_poly.pdbx_seq_one_letter_code
_entity_poly.pdbx_strand_id
1 'polypeptide(L)'
;MKFNSIILAAVVTSSALTMTTANAGNTTNTALTSALGGVVGAAVGKQMGGTTGAMIGSAIGGGAGAGVASSKRDRTGAVIGGALGGAGGYTVGKNMGGTNGGYIGAGLGSAGGSVLGKKVSEDRRYDDRYDLDDRRYDDRYDRDDRRYNDRYDRRNNSYRYNDRHDNGHHVGWNKRR
;
A
#
# COMPACT_ATOMS: atom_id res chain seq x y z
N MET A 1 25.06 36.00 15.37
CA MET A 1 24.09 35.35 16.29
C MET A 1 23.20 34.27 15.65
N LYS A 2 23.38 33.92 14.37
CA LYS A 2 22.51 32.91 13.69
C LYS A 2 23.06 31.48 13.78
N PHE A 3 24.36 31.28 14.03
CA PHE A 3 24.96 29.94 14.10
C PHE A 3 24.59 29.16 15.37
N ASN A 4 24.46 29.83 16.51
CA ASN A 4 24.11 29.16 17.77
C ASN A 4 22.66 28.61 17.79
N SER A 5 21.75 29.25 17.05
CA SER A 5 20.36 28.77 16.95
C SER A 5 20.24 27.51 16.11
N ILE A 6 21.10 27.35 15.11
CA ILE A 6 21.12 26.17 14.24
C ILE A 6 21.67 24.95 14.97
N ILE A 7 22.74 25.17 15.77
CA ILE A 7 23.35 24.11 16.60
C ILE A 7 22.37 23.67 17.70
N LEU A 8 21.65 24.61 18.33
CA LEU A 8 20.65 24.28 19.35
C LEU A 8 19.46 23.52 18.75
N ALA A 9 19.00 23.87 17.56
CA ALA A 9 17.97 23.15 16.86
C ALA A 9 18.40 21.72 16.48
N ALA A 10 19.66 21.53 16.06
CA ALA A 10 20.21 20.22 15.73
C ALA A 10 20.36 19.30 16.95
N VAL A 11 20.71 19.84 18.11
CA VAL A 11 20.84 19.08 19.37
C VAL A 11 19.50 18.68 19.95
N VAL A 12 18.48 19.55 19.86
CA VAL A 12 17.12 19.24 20.32
C VAL A 12 16.47 18.17 19.42
N THR A 13 16.75 18.18 18.12
CA THR A 13 16.24 17.17 17.21
C THR A 13 16.88 15.80 17.40
N SER A 14 18.16 15.73 17.75
CA SER A 14 18.83 14.44 18.01
C SER A 14 18.35 13.76 19.28
N SER A 15 18.03 14.53 20.33
CA SER A 15 17.54 13.99 21.61
C SER A 15 16.08 13.55 21.56
N ALA A 16 15.24 14.15 20.72
CA ALA A 16 13.85 13.74 20.53
C ALA A 16 13.69 12.41 19.79
N LEU A 17 14.64 12.06 18.91
CA LEU A 17 14.64 10.80 18.17
C LEU A 17 14.92 9.57 19.04
N THR A 18 15.58 9.73 20.18
CA THR A 18 15.94 8.60 21.07
C THR A 18 14.86 8.22 22.07
N MET A 19 13.84 9.07 22.30
CA MET A 19 12.82 8.82 23.31
C MET A 19 11.61 8.01 22.84
N THR A 20 11.47 7.74 21.55
CA THR A 20 10.22 7.18 21.00
C THR A 20 10.21 5.66 20.80
N THR A 21 11.28 4.95 21.11
CA THR A 21 11.37 3.51 20.80
C THR A 21 10.91 2.57 21.92
N ALA A 22 10.53 3.09 23.08
CA ALA A 22 10.52 2.26 24.27
C ALA A 22 9.20 1.57 24.64
N ASN A 23 8.05 1.80 24.07
CA ASN A 23 6.87 0.98 24.44
C ASN A 23 5.54 1.31 23.74
N ALA A 24 5.55 1.91 22.58
CA ALA A 24 4.32 2.17 21.85
C ALA A 24 4.09 1.08 20.80
N GLY A 25 2.87 0.59 20.67
CA GLY A 25 2.50 -0.33 19.60
C GLY A 25 2.88 0.24 18.23
N ASN A 26 3.09 -0.61 17.25
CA ASN A 26 3.62 -0.26 15.91
C ASN A 26 2.92 0.95 15.25
N THR A 27 1.63 1.15 15.51
CA THR A 27 0.86 2.30 15.00
C THR A 27 1.19 3.60 15.72
N THR A 28 1.34 3.55 17.04
CA THR A 28 1.71 4.73 17.86
C THR A 28 3.13 5.20 17.55
N ASN A 29 4.06 4.27 17.34
CA ASN A 29 5.42 4.60 16.89
C ASN A 29 5.42 5.31 15.53
N THR A 30 4.63 4.81 14.59
CA THR A 30 4.47 5.43 13.26
C THR A 30 3.92 6.86 13.39
N ALA A 31 2.88 7.06 14.19
CA ALA A 31 2.28 8.38 14.40
C ALA A 31 3.29 9.38 15.02
N LEU A 32 3.97 9.00 16.10
CA LEU A 32 4.93 9.86 16.79
C LEU A 32 6.13 10.20 15.90
N THR A 33 6.71 9.21 15.23
CA THR A 33 7.88 9.44 14.37
C THR A 33 7.51 10.27 13.15
N SER A 34 6.30 10.06 12.59
CA SER A 34 5.77 10.88 11.50
C SER A 34 5.49 12.32 11.94
N ALA A 35 4.91 12.51 13.13
CA ALA A 35 4.67 13.84 13.70
C ALA A 35 5.98 14.63 13.87
N LEU A 36 6.97 14.01 14.51
CA LEU A 36 8.28 14.64 14.72
C LEU A 36 8.96 14.96 13.37
N GLY A 37 8.94 14.02 12.43
CA GLY A 37 9.47 14.23 11.09
C GLY A 37 8.78 15.39 10.38
N GLY A 38 7.46 15.49 10.47
CA GLY A 38 6.67 16.57 9.88
C GLY A 38 7.01 17.94 10.45
N VAL A 39 7.12 18.07 11.77
CA VAL A 39 7.50 19.33 12.44
C VAL A 39 8.93 19.75 12.09
N VAL A 40 9.87 18.83 12.21
CA VAL A 40 11.30 19.10 11.91
C VAL A 40 11.48 19.45 10.43
N GLY A 41 10.83 18.68 9.55
CA GLY A 41 10.86 18.94 8.12
C GLY A 41 10.27 20.30 7.76
N ALA A 42 9.14 20.69 8.39
CA ALA A 42 8.54 22.01 8.21
C ALA A 42 9.47 23.13 8.68
N ALA A 43 10.13 22.96 9.83
CA ALA A 43 11.03 23.98 10.40
C ALA A 43 12.26 24.19 9.51
N VAL A 44 12.90 23.13 9.06
CA VAL A 44 14.05 23.18 8.14
C VAL A 44 13.65 23.73 6.78
N GLY A 45 12.56 23.21 6.22
CA GLY A 45 12.04 23.63 4.91
C GLY A 45 11.67 25.10 4.90
N LYS A 46 11.13 25.63 6.02
CA LYS A 46 10.81 27.06 6.13
C LYS A 46 12.04 27.95 6.06
N GLN A 47 13.17 27.53 6.61
CA GLN A 47 14.42 28.30 6.51
C GLN A 47 14.98 28.35 5.08
N MET A 48 14.74 27.30 4.31
CA MET A 48 15.25 27.19 2.93
C MET A 48 14.35 27.85 1.89
N GLY A 49 13.03 27.73 2.04
CA GLY A 49 12.07 28.18 1.03
C GLY A 49 10.79 28.82 1.58
N GLY A 50 10.86 29.38 2.79
CA GLY A 50 9.71 30.03 3.42
C GLY A 50 8.51 29.08 3.61
N THR A 51 7.33 29.57 3.27
CA THR A 51 6.10 28.77 3.40
C THR A 51 6.07 27.53 2.52
N THR A 52 6.45 27.68 1.27
CA THR A 52 6.48 26.57 0.30
C THR A 52 7.52 25.52 0.73
N GLY A 53 8.68 25.97 1.17
CA GLY A 53 9.71 25.12 1.73
C GLY A 53 9.21 24.34 2.95
N ALA A 54 8.46 24.98 3.85
CA ALA A 54 7.89 24.32 5.01
C ALA A 54 6.87 23.23 4.64
N MET A 55 6.01 23.50 3.64
CA MET A 55 5.06 22.48 3.14
C MET A 55 5.78 21.25 2.55
N ILE A 56 6.79 21.50 1.69
CA ILE A 56 7.56 20.41 1.09
C ILE A 56 8.35 19.67 2.15
N GLY A 57 8.99 20.42 3.08
CA GLY A 57 9.75 19.84 4.17
C GLY A 57 8.88 18.99 5.11
N SER A 58 7.67 19.44 5.45
CA SER A 58 6.75 18.67 6.27
C SER A 58 6.24 17.41 5.56
N ALA A 59 6.03 17.44 4.25
CA ALA A 59 5.66 16.29 3.45
C ALA A 59 6.80 15.24 3.46
N ILE A 60 8.02 15.67 3.15
CA ILE A 60 9.18 14.77 3.13
C ILE A 60 9.46 14.22 4.53
N GLY A 61 9.49 15.08 5.54
CA GLY A 61 9.78 14.69 6.93
C GLY A 61 8.69 13.77 7.50
N GLY A 62 7.43 14.12 7.31
CA GLY A 62 6.29 13.31 7.76
C GLY A 62 6.23 11.95 7.07
N GLY A 63 6.43 11.92 5.76
CA GLY A 63 6.49 10.69 4.98
C GLY A 63 7.69 9.80 5.35
N ALA A 64 8.87 10.39 5.48
CA ALA A 64 10.08 9.67 5.88
C ALA A 64 9.95 9.10 7.29
N GLY A 65 9.46 9.90 8.26
CA GLY A 65 9.20 9.45 9.62
C GLY A 65 8.21 8.28 9.68
N ALA A 66 7.12 8.39 8.93
CA ALA A 66 6.15 7.30 8.79
C ALA A 66 6.78 6.03 8.19
N GLY A 67 7.61 6.21 7.16
CA GLY A 67 8.27 5.10 6.47
C GLY A 67 9.26 4.33 7.32
N VAL A 68 10.03 5.04 8.16
CA VAL A 68 11.01 4.40 9.07
C VAL A 68 10.32 3.62 10.17
N ALA A 69 9.23 4.15 10.73
CA ALA A 69 8.50 3.54 11.85
C ALA A 69 7.48 2.48 11.43
N SER A 70 7.13 2.41 10.16
CA SER A 70 6.13 1.45 9.65
C SER A 70 6.75 0.12 9.27
N SER A 71 5.99 -0.97 9.46
CA SER A 71 6.36 -2.29 8.94
C SER A 71 6.43 -2.28 7.41
N LYS A 72 7.28 -3.14 6.85
CA LYS A 72 7.50 -3.23 5.39
C LYS A 72 6.20 -3.36 4.59
N ARG A 73 5.18 -3.96 5.20
CA ARG A 73 3.89 -4.22 4.57
C ARG A 73 3.02 -2.98 4.44
N ASP A 74 3.07 -2.06 5.42
CA ASP A 74 2.17 -0.91 5.53
C ASP A 74 2.87 0.40 5.19
N ARG A 75 4.16 0.29 4.87
CA ARG A 75 5.06 1.42 4.67
C ARG A 75 4.57 2.39 3.60
N THR A 76 4.13 1.87 2.46
CA THR A 76 3.70 2.70 1.33
C THR A 76 2.51 3.58 1.71
N GLY A 77 1.47 3.01 2.35
CA GLY A 77 0.33 3.79 2.79
C GLY A 77 0.69 4.80 3.87
N ALA A 78 1.52 4.40 4.86
CA ALA A 78 1.95 5.29 5.91
C ALA A 78 2.79 6.46 5.38
N VAL A 79 3.69 6.22 4.41
CA VAL A 79 4.52 7.26 3.78
C VAL A 79 3.65 8.26 3.02
N ILE A 80 2.75 7.79 2.17
CA ILE A 80 1.86 8.64 1.39
C ILE A 80 0.95 9.43 2.33
N GLY A 81 0.34 8.76 3.30
CA GLY A 81 -0.52 9.41 4.29
C GLY A 81 0.22 10.45 5.14
N GLY A 82 1.41 10.13 5.62
CA GLY A 82 2.25 11.03 6.39
C GLY A 82 2.72 12.24 5.60
N ALA A 83 3.07 12.07 4.32
CA ALA A 83 3.47 13.15 3.43
C ALA A 83 2.30 14.10 3.12
N LEU A 84 1.16 13.57 2.71
CA LEU A 84 -0.03 14.37 2.40
C LEU A 84 -0.58 15.05 3.65
N GLY A 85 -0.63 14.32 4.77
CA GLY A 85 -1.05 14.85 6.06
C GLY A 85 -0.15 15.96 6.56
N GLY A 86 1.16 15.82 6.42
CA GLY A 86 2.15 16.83 6.80
C GLY A 86 2.01 18.13 6.01
N ALA A 87 1.98 18.04 4.68
CA ALA A 87 1.82 19.21 3.81
C ALA A 87 0.45 19.89 4.02
N GLY A 88 -0.63 19.11 4.02
CA GLY A 88 -1.99 19.60 4.24
C GLY A 88 -2.19 20.20 5.61
N GLY A 89 -1.71 19.48 6.66
CA GLY A 89 -1.76 19.94 8.04
C GLY A 89 -1.00 21.24 8.27
N TYR A 90 0.20 21.36 7.67
CA TYR A 90 0.95 22.62 7.74
C TYR A 90 0.16 23.79 7.15
N THR A 91 -0.45 23.59 5.96
CA THR A 91 -1.20 24.63 5.26
C THR A 91 -2.41 25.09 6.07
N VAL A 92 -3.21 24.15 6.54
CA VAL A 92 -4.39 24.43 7.35
C VAL A 92 -3.99 25.09 8.68
N GLY A 93 -3.04 24.52 9.38
CA GLY A 93 -2.56 25.03 10.66
C GLY A 93 -1.98 26.42 10.54
N LYS A 94 -1.26 26.73 9.45
CA LYS A 94 -0.73 28.07 9.19
C LYS A 94 -1.85 29.10 8.96
N ASN A 95 -2.92 28.75 8.28
CA ASN A 95 -4.05 29.66 8.09
C ASN A 95 -4.80 29.95 9.39
N MET A 96 -4.80 29.04 10.32
CA MET A 96 -5.49 29.20 11.63
C MET A 96 -4.62 29.89 12.67
N GLY A 97 -3.35 29.55 12.79
CA GLY A 97 -2.47 30.00 13.85
C GLY A 97 -1.09 30.50 13.38
N GLY A 98 -1.00 30.96 12.13
CA GLY A 98 0.25 31.45 11.56
C GLY A 98 1.34 30.37 11.53
N THR A 99 2.60 30.79 11.74
CA THR A 99 3.75 29.86 11.67
C THR A 99 3.70 28.76 12.72
N ASN A 100 3.33 29.08 13.93
CA ASN A 100 3.26 28.10 15.03
C ASN A 100 2.12 27.11 14.77
N GLY A 101 0.96 27.58 14.30
CA GLY A 101 -0.12 26.72 13.87
C GLY A 101 0.30 25.79 12.72
N GLY A 102 1.12 26.27 11.79
CA GLY A 102 1.67 25.45 10.71
C GLY A 102 2.51 24.27 11.22
N TYR A 103 3.38 24.47 12.19
CA TYR A 103 4.19 23.39 12.78
C TYR A 103 3.33 22.36 13.52
N ILE A 104 2.39 22.83 14.34
CA ILE A 104 1.46 21.96 15.04
C ILE A 104 0.62 21.17 14.04
N GLY A 105 0.10 21.85 13.02
CA GLY A 105 -0.67 21.22 11.95
C GLY A 105 0.14 20.20 11.15
N ALA A 106 1.40 20.49 10.85
CA ALA A 106 2.30 19.53 10.19
C ALA A 106 2.49 18.26 11.01
N GLY A 107 2.72 18.39 12.32
CA GLY A 107 2.90 17.26 13.22
C GLY A 107 1.63 16.40 13.32
N LEU A 108 0.50 17.02 13.64
CA LEU A 108 -0.78 16.34 13.79
C LEU A 108 -1.26 15.73 12.46
N GLY A 109 -1.11 16.47 11.38
CA GLY A 109 -1.46 16.01 10.04
C GLY A 109 -0.61 14.82 9.61
N SER A 110 0.71 14.86 9.81
CA SER A 110 1.61 13.75 9.50
C SER A 110 1.26 12.51 10.34
N ALA A 111 1.02 12.67 11.64
CA ALA A 111 0.65 11.58 12.52
C ALA A 111 -0.69 10.93 12.10
N GLY A 112 -1.73 11.73 11.95
CA GLY A 112 -3.05 11.26 11.55
C GLY A 112 -3.04 10.65 10.15
N GLY A 113 -2.41 11.32 9.21
CA GLY A 113 -2.28 10.87 7.82
C GLY A 113 -1.53 9.53 7.72
N SER A 114 -0.43 9.36 8.46
CA SER A 114 0.33 8.10 8.44
C SER A 114 -0.45 6.92 9.02
N VAL A 115 -1.22 7.14 10.08
CA VAL A 115 -2.09 6.11 10.67
C VAL A 115 -3.23 5.73 9.74
N LEU A 116 -3.90 6.72 9.15
CA LEU A 116 -4.97 6.48 8.18
C LEU A 116 -4.44 5.76 6.95
N GLY A 117 -3.32 6.21 6.38
CA GLY A 117 -2.69 5.58 5.23
C GLY A 117 -2.27 4.13 5.49
N LYS A 118 -1.79 3.85 6.70
CA LYS A 118 -1.49 2.49 7.15
C LYS A 118 -2.75 1.64 7.18
N LYS A 119 -3.84 2.11 7.81
CA LYS A 119 -5.10 1.38 7.88
C LYS A 119 -5.69 1.09 6.50
N VAL A 120 -5.71 2.08 5.61
CA VAL A 120 -6.17 1.87 4.23
C VAL A 120 -5.35 0.80 3.50
N SER A 121 -4.04 0.72 3.78
CA SER A 121 -3.20 -0.35 3.21
C SER A 121 -3.46 -1.72 3.84
N GLU A 122 -3.85 -1.78 5.09
CA GLU A 122 -4.26 -3.01 5.78
C GLU A 122 -5.59 -3.52 5.22
N ASP A 123 -6.60 -2.68 5.10
CA ASP A 123 -7.95 -3.04 4.64
C ASP A 123 -7.94 -3.58 3.21
N ARG A 124 -7.21 -2.95 2.29
CA ARG A 124 -7.06 -3.44 0.91
C ARG A 124 -6.52 -4.87 0.81
N ARG A 125 -5.71 -5.31 1.76
CA ARG A 125 -5.16 -6.67 1.76
C ARG A 125 -6.14 -7.71 2.28
N TYR A 126 -7.09 -7.31 3.12
CA TYR A 126 -8.18 -8.19 3.51
C TYR A 126 -9.06 -8.46 2.30
N ASP A 127 -9.43 -7.42 1.54
CA ASP A 127 -10.23 -7.56 0.32
C ASP A 127 -9.52 -8.43 -0.73
N ASP A 128 -8.22 -8.20 -0.99
CA ASP A 128 -7.42 -9.00 -1.92
C ASP A 128 -7.33 -10.49 -1.53
N ARG A 129 -7.41 -10.82 -0.24
CA ARG A 129 -7.40 -12.22 0.22
C ARG A 129 -8.72 -12.91 -0.04
N TYR A 130 -9.84 -12.24 0.18
CA TYR A 130 -11.16 -12.81 -0.11
C TYR A 130 -11.32 -13.05 -1.60
N ASP A 131 -10.90 -12.11 -2.45
CA ASP A 131 -10.92 -12.27 -3.91
C ASP A 131 -10.05 -13.44 -4.39
N LEU A 132 -8.93 -13.71 -3.75
CA LEU A 132 -8.06 -14.85 -4.10
C LEU A 132 -8.65 -16.19 -3.64
N ASP A 133 -9.35 -16.22 -2.53
CA ASP A 133 -10.00 -17.44 -2.04
C ASP A 133 -11.23 -17.76 -2.91
N ASP A 134 -12.04 -16.78 -3.31
CA ASP A 134 -13.16 -16.97 -4.23
C ASP A 134 -12.69 -17.48 -5.60
N ARG A 135 -11.62 -16.93 -6.16
CA ARG A 135 -11.03 -17.43 -7.43
C ARG A 135 -10.51 -18.87 -7.30
N ARG A 136 -9.99 -19.28 -6.14
CA ARG A 136 -9.57 -20.66 -5.92
C ARG A 136 -10.72 -21.64 -5.85
N TYR A 137 -11.89 -21.20 -5.36
CA TYR A 137 -13.09 -22.01 -5.36
C TYR A 137 -13.63 -22.18 -6.79
N ASP A 138 -13.74 -21.11 -7.57
CA ASP A 138 -14.21 -21.14 -8.95
C ASP A 138 -13.30 -22.00 -9.84
N ASP A 139 -11.98 -21.86 -9.74
CA ASP A 139 -11.01 -22.68 -10.49
C ASP A 139 -11.10 -24.19 -10.15
N ARG A 140 -11.60 -24.55 -8.98
CA ARG A 140 -11.76 -25.94 -8.57
C ARG A 140 -13.02 -26.55 -9.21
N TYR A 141 -14.12 -25.83 -9.24
CA TYR A 141 -15.36 -26.28 -9.89
C TYR A 141 -15.18 -26.39 -11.40
N ASP A 142 -14.57 -25.41 -12.05
CA ASP A 142 -14.25 -25.44 -13.48
C ASP A 142 -13.34 -26.61 -13.88
N ARG A 143 -12.48 -27.04 -13.01
CA ARG A 143 -11.57 -28.16 -13.26
C ARG A 143 -12.27 -29.52 -13.16
N ASP A 144 -13.22 -29.64 -12.26
CA ASP A 144 -14.02 -30.87 -12.09
C ASP A 144 -15.05 -31.00 -13.23
N ASP A 145 -15.67 -29.91 -13.68
CA ASP A 145 -16.59 -29.92 -14.82
C ASP A 145 -15.88 -30.26 -16.14
N ARG A 146 -14.67 -29.76 -16.37
CA ARG A 146 -13.85 -30.15 -17.53
C ARG A 146 -13.50 -31.64 -17.51
N ARG A 147 -13.15 -32.20 -16.37
CA ARG A 147 -12.88 -33.65 -16.23
C ARG A 147 -14.09 -34.50 -16.47
N TYR A 148 -15.27 -34.00 -16.10
CA TYR A 148 -16.52 -34.70 -16.33
C TYR A 148 -16.89 -34.70 -17.82
N ASN A 149 -16.81 -33.57 -18.47
CA ASN A 149 -17.08 -33.42 -19.90
C ASN A 149 -16.09 -34.21 -20.78
N ASP A 150 -14.78 -34.17 -20.47
CA ASP A 150 -13.76 -34.95 -21.19
C ASP A 150 -14.01 -36.47 -21.11
N ARG A 151 -14.61 -36.95 -20.02
CA ARG A 151 -14.94 -38.36 -19.84
C ARG A 151 -16.14 -38.77 -20.70
N TYR A 152 -17.14 -37.90 -20.84
CA TYR A 152 -18.27 -38.13 -21.71
C TYR A 152 -17.90 -38.06 -23.20
N ASP A 153 -17.06 -37.08 -23.56
CA ASP A 153 -16.62 -36.93 -24.94
C ASP A 153 -15.76 -38.11 -25.43
N ARG A 154 -14.88 -38.64 -24.57
CA ARG A 154 -14.09 -39.85 -24.89
C ARG A 154 -14.97 -41.07 -25.07
N ARG A 155 -16.03 -41.22 -24.30
CA ARG A 155 -16.95 -42.33 -24.41
C ARG A 155 -17.78 -42.21 -25.69
N ASN A 156 -18.26 -41.03 -26.03
CA ASN A 156 -19.05 -40.77 -27.20
C ASN A 156 -18.22 -40.86 -28.51
N ASN A 157 -16.95 -40.43 -28.46
CA ASN A 157 -16.04 -40.52 -29.61
C ASN A 157 -15.58 -41.97 -29.88
N SER A 158 -15.59 -42.85 -28.89
CA SER A 158 -15.25 -44.25 -29.08
C SER A 158 -16.35 -45.00 -29.88
N TYR A 159 -17.62 -44.62 -29.71
CA TYR A 159 -18.71 -45.17 -30.53
C TYR A 159 -18.68 -44.68 -32.00
N ARG A 160 -18.25 -43.43 -32.24
CA ARG A 160 -18.07 -42.89 -33.59
C ARG A 160 -16.91 -43.52 -34.34
N TYR A 161 -15.88 -43.99 -33.65
CA TYR A 161 -14.74 -44.64 -34.30
C TYR A 161 -15.09 -46.07 -34.74
N ASN A 162 -15.94 -46.79 -34.03
CA ASN A 162 -16.42 -48.12 -34.40
C ASN A 162 -17.34 -48.08 -35.63
N ASP A 163 -18.24 -47.09 -35.73
CA ASP A 163 -19.13 -46.96 -36.88
C ASP A 163 -18.40 -46.62 -38.19
N ARG A 164 -17.23 -45.96 -38.15
CA ARG A 164 -16.42 -45.68 -39.33
C ARG A 164 -15.65 -46.91 -39.84
N HIS A 165 -15.34 -47.85 -38.97
CA HIS A 165 -14.64 -49.07 -39.38
C HIS A 165 -15.53 -50.06 -40.09
N ASP A 166 -16.82 -50.11 -39.77
CA ASP A 166 -17.77 -50.99 -40.43
C ASP A 166 -18.17 -50.54 -41.85
N ASN A 167 -18.18 -49.20 -42.10
CA ASN A 167 -18.52 -48.67 -43.43
C ASN A 167 -17.40 -48.85 -44.47
N GLY A 168 -16.18 -49.16 -44.06
CA GLY A 168 -15.03 -49.37 -44.98
C GLY A 168 -15.04 -50.74 -45.66
N HIS A 169 -15.67 -51.75 -45.07
CA HIS A 169 -15.64 -53.11 -45.61
C HIS A 169 -16.69 -53.39 -46.67
N HIS A 170 -17.74 -52.61 -46.77
CA HIS A 170 -18.80 -52.83 -47.75
C HIS A 170 -18.56 -52.17 -49.12
N VAL A 171 -17.62 -51.25 -49.25
CA VAL A 171 -17.36 -50.54 -50.52
C VAL A 171 -16.44 -51.31 -51.45
N GLY A 172 -15.73 -52.31 -50.95
CA GLY A 172 -14.78 -53.10 -51.75
C GLY A 172 -15.37 -54.25 -52.59
N TRP A 173 -16.64 -54.66 -52.34
CA TRP A 173 -17.19 -55.86 -52.95
C TRP A 173 -18.06 -55.61 -54.19
N ASN A 174 -18.32 -54.38 -54.56
CA ASN A 174 -19.23 -54.08 -55.72
C ASN A 174 -18.51 -53.62 -57.00
N LYS A 175 -17.22 -53.87 -57.15
CA LYS A 175 -16.43 -53.52 -58.35
C LYS A 175 -15.82 -54.71 -59.07
N ARG A 176 -16.57 -55.84 -59.17
CA ARG A 176 -16.24 -56.86 -60.16
C ARG A 176 -17.54 -57.53 -60.65
N ARG A 177 -18.14 -56.90 -61.62
CA ARG A 177 -18.83 -57.51 -62.76
C ARG A 177 -19.02 -56.44 -63.83
#